data_b9241735d17983549194f97c2afd2ab5
#
_entry.id   b9241735d17983549194f97c2afd2ab5
#
_cell.length_a   1.000
_cell.length_b   1.000
_cell.length_c   1.000
_cell.angle_alpha   90.00
_cell.angle_beta   90.00
_cell.angle_gamma   90.00
#
_symmetry.space_group_name_H-M   'P 1'
#
loop_
_entity.id
_entity.type
_entity.pdbx_description
1 polymer ?
#
loop_
_entity_poly.entity_id
_entity_poly.type
_entity_poly.pdbx_seq_one_letter_code
_entity_poly.pdbx_strand_id
1 'polypeptide(L)'
;MNWSVEWKAFLYVLAAFLGVYYLPVGQPRFDGAVTEALQLVRWYAREHVLLCLVPAFFIAGAISIFVSQASVMKYLGAGARKVTAYGVASVSGGILAVCSCTVLPLFAGIYRMGAGLGPATAFLYAGPAINVLAIILTARILGLQLGIARAVGAVVFSIVIGLLMHFFFRREEEERAAIQAQMPAGPEGRPLWQTVVYFAAMVLLLVFATWGKPEHVAGFWAAVYGMKWWLAGAAALALGLILVRWYGMKWYQLGLLLTVGINFGYAWGAQATFALLTLGLALALWKAGGELREWLDASWGFAKQIMPLLLAGVLVAGLMLGRPGHEGLIPSEWVARMVGGNGLGANFVAAISGAFMYFATLPEVPILQGLLGAGMGQGPALALL
;
A
#
# COMPACT_ATOMS: atom_id res chain seq x y z
N MET A 1 -23.20 23.67 35.54
CA MET A 1 -22.19 23.51 34.47
C MET A 1 -20.86 23.25 35.17
N ASN A 2 -20.29 22.02 35.01
CA ASN A 2 -19.04 21.64 35.69
C ASN A 2 -17.87 22.13 34.82
N TRP A 3 -17.37 23.33 35.14
CA TRP A 3 -16.32 24.00 34.38
C TRP A 3 -15.01 23.16 34.27
N SER A 4 -14.74 22.31 35.24
CA SER A 4 -13.59 21.40 35.21
C SER A 4 -13.65 20.33 34.11
N VAL A 5 -14.81 20.07 33.52
CA VAL A 5 -15.00 19.10 32.42
C VAL A 5 -15.19 19.82 31.07
N GLU A 6 -15.87 21.00 31.12
CA GLU A 6 -16.27 21.75 29.92
C GLU A 6 -15.14 22.62 29.33
N TRP A 7 -14.08 22.90 30.08
CA TRP A 7 -13.00 23.76 29.60
C TRP A 7 -12.27 23.18 28.36
N LYS A 8 -12.19 21.84 28.26
CA LYS A 8 -11.60 21.17 27.05
C LYS A 8 -12.48 21.41 25.85
N ALA A 9 -13.79 21.20 25.97
CA ALA A 9 -14.74 21.45 24.88
C ALA A 9 -14.72 22.92 24.47
N PHE A 10 -14.68 23.85 25.44
CA PHE A 10 -14.52 25.27 25.16
C PHE A 10 -13.23 25.59 24.39
N LEU A 11 -12.10 25.04 24.81
CA LEU A 11 -10.84 25.23 24.07
C LEU A 11 -10.89 24.70 22.64
N TYR A 12 -11.51 23.54 22.39
CA TYR A 12 -11.68 23.01 21.05
C TYR A 12 -12.55 23.93 20.17
N VAL A 13 -13.68 24.41 20.72
CA VAL A 13 -14.56 25.32 20.02
C VAL A 13 -13.87 26.67 19.75
N LEU A 14 -13.16 27.21 20.76
CA LEU A 14 -12.39 28.44 20.61
C LEU A 14 -11.27 28.30 19.59
N ALA A 15 -10.51 27.20 19.62
CA ALA A 15 -9.45 26.93 18.65
C ALA A 15 -10.00 26.78 17.23
N ALA A 16 -11.14 26.08 17.08
CA ALA A 16 -11.81 25.94 15.79
C ALA A 16 -12.30 27.30 15.28
N PHE A 17 -12.92 28.11 16.15
CA PHE A 17 -13.40 29.46 15.80
C PHE A 17 -12.23 30.37 15.37
N LEU A 18 -11.17 30.43 16.16
CA LEU A 18 -9.98 31.24 15.84
C LEU A 18 -9.31 30.74 14.55
N GLY A 19 -9.22 29.43 14.36
CA GLY A 19 -8.68 28.84 13.13
C GLY A 19 -9.44 29.27 11.89
N VAL A 20 -10.78 29.26 11.95
CA VAL A 20 -11.63 29.71 10.83
C VAL A 20 -11.60 31.24 10.68
N TYR A 21 -11.60 31.98 11.79
CA TYR A 21 -11.59 33.44 11.78
C TYR A 21 -10.32 34.03 11.14
N TYR A 22 -9.15 33.43 11.42
CA TYR A 22 -7.86 33.86 10.87
C TYR A 22 -7.44 33.07 9.62
N LEU A 23 -8.38 32.33 9.00
CA LEU A 23 -8.06 31.58 7.77
C LEU A 23 -7.63 32.57 6.67
N PRO A 24 -6.43 32.43 6.08
CA PRO A 24 -5.89 33.40 5.13
C PRO A 24 -6.45 33.22 3.72
N VAL A 25 -7.80 33.15 3.60
CA VAL A 25 -8.50 33.07 2.33
C VAL A 25 -8.26 34.36 1.53
N GLY A 26 -8.00 34.23 0.24
CA GLY A 26 -7.64 35.34 -0.64
C GLY A 26 -6.13 35.59 -0.74
N GLN A 27 -5.30 34.88 0.05
CA GLN A 27 -3.85 34.87 -0.19
C GLN A 27 -3.50 33.87 -1.30
N PRO A 28 -2.78 34.30 -2.36
CA PRO A 28 -2.52 33.43 -3.53
C PRO A 28 -1.85 32.11 -3.17
N ARG A 29 -0.99 32.14 -2.14
CA ARG A 29 -0.29 30.94 -1.66
C ARG A 29 -1.21 29.95 -0.98
N PHE A 30 -2.10 30.43 -0.11
CA PHE A 30 -3.07 29.58 0.60
C PHE A 30 -4.08 28.98 -0.36
N ASP A 31 -4.67 29.83 -1.22
CA ASP A 31 -5.67 29.38 -2.21
C ASP A 31 -5.06 28.42 -3.22
N GLY A 32 -3.80 28.68 -3.64
CA GLY A 32 -3.03 27.77 -4.47
C GLY A 32 -2.83 26.42 -3.78
N ALA A 33 -2.37 26.38 -2.52
CA ALA A 33 -2.12 25.15 -1.77
C ALA A 33 -3.42 24.33 -1.56
N VAL A 34 -4.55 24.98 -1.28
CA VAL A 34 -5.86 24.29 -1.17
C VAL A 34 -6.26 23.67 -2.52
N THR A 35 -6.07 24.40 -3.61
CA THR A 35 -6.34 23.90 -4.95
C THR A 35 -5.46 22.71 -5.30
N GLU A 36 -4.17 22.78 -4.98
CA GLU A 36 -3.21 21.68 -5.19
C GLU A 36 -3.57 20.45 -4.35
N ALA A 37 -4.00 20.63 -3.09
CA ALA A 37 -4.46 19.54 -2.23
C ALA A 37 -5.65 18.80 -2.85
N LEU A 38 -6.65 19.53 -3.31
CA LEU A 38 -7.84 18.96 -3.95
C LEU A 38 -7.50 18.26 -5.29
N GLN A 39 -6.61 18.86 -6.06
CA GLN A 39 -6.15 18.26 -7.33
C GLN A 39 -5.33 16.99 -7.09
N LEU A 40 -4.49 16.95 -6.04
CA LEU A 40 -3.73 15.75 -5.67
C LEU A 40 -4.67 14.62 -5.24
N VAL A 41 -5.67 14.90 -4.40
CA VAL A 41 -6.68 13.91 -3.99
C VAL A 41 -7.46 13.40 -5.21
N ARG A 42 -7.89 14.30 -6.11
CA ARG A 42 -8.59 13.91 -7.33
C ARG A 42 -7.73 13.03 -8.24
N TRP A 43 -6.47 13.39 -8.44
CA TRP A 43 -5.53 12.61 -9.24
C TRP A 43 -5.32 11.23 -8.61
N TYR A 44 -5.06 11.19 -7.29
CA TYR A 44 -4.87 9.95 -6.56
C TYR A 44 -6.09 9.02 -6.65
N ALA A 45 -7.29 9.59 -6.48
CA ALA A 45 -8.53 8.83 -6.59
C ALA A 45 -8.72 8.19 -7.98
N ARG A 46 -8.36 8.91 -9.05
CA ARG A 46 -8.52 8.43 -10.43
C ARG A 46 -7.49 7.42 -10.85
N GLU A 47 -6.22 7.65 -10.50
CA GLU A 47 -5.11 6.85 -11.02
C GLU A 47 -4.76 5.66 -10.11
N HIS A 48 -4.97 5.79 -8.78
CA HIS A 48 -4.47 4.80 -7.83
C HIS A 48 -5.57 4.02 -7.10
N VAL A 49 -6.70 4.64 -6.78
CA VAL A 49 -7.73 3.97 -5.96
C VAL A 49 -8.30 2.77 -6.68
N LEU A 50 -8.80 2.95 -7.91
CA LEU A 50 -9.52 1.89 -8.62
C LEU A 50 -8.62 0.71 -9.02
N LEU A 51 -7.48 0.99 -9.64
CA LEU A 51 -6.63 -0.05 -10.24
C LEU A 51 -5.62 -0.66 -9.26
N CYS A 52 -5.25 0.06 -8.19
CA CYS A 52 -4.27 -0.39 -7.22
C CYS A 52 -4.90 -0.75 -5.87
N LEU A 53 -5.62 0.21 -5.27
CA LEU A 53 -6.06 0.08 -3.88
C LEU A 53 -7.22 -0.91 -3.74
N VAL A 54 -8.18 -0.90 -4.66
CA VAL A 54 -9.31 -1.84 -4.63
C VAL A 54 -8.85 -3.30 -4.74
N PRO A 55 -8.06 -3.72 -5.73
CA PRO A 55 -7.50 -5.08 -5.78
C PRO A 55 -6.70 -5.43 -4.55
N ALA A 56 -5.96 -4.47 -4.00
CA ALA A 56 -5.17 -4.67 -2.81
C ALA A 56 -6.00 -4.97 -1.56
N PHE A 57 -7.16 -4.33 -1.40
CA PHE A 57 -8.09 -4.70 -0.33
C PHE A 57 -8.63 -6.12 -0.48
N PHE A 58 -8.88 -6.56 -1.72
CA PHE A 58 -9.25 -7.95 -1.98
C PHE A 58 -8.10 -8.92 -1.65
N ILE A 59 -6.85 -8.57 -1.98
CA ILE A 59 -5.68 -9.37 -1.59
C ILE A 59 -5.56 -9.45 -0.06
N ALA A 60 -5.68 -8.33 0.64
CA ALA A 60 -5.60 -8.27 2.09
C ALA A 60 -6.72 -9.08 2.76
N GLY A 61 -7.96 -8.93 2.28
CA GLY A 61 -9.09 -9.72 2.72
C GLY A 61 -8.88 -11.21 2.48
N ALA A 62 -8.35 -11.57 1.31
CA ALA A 62 -8.04 -12.95 0.98
C ALA A 62 -6.97 -13.55 1.90
N ILE A 63 -5.93 -12.80 2.25
CA ILE A 63 -4.90 -13.25 3.20
C ILE A 63 -5.55 -13.55 4.55
N SER A 64 -6.42 -12.66 5.05
CA SER A 64 -7.05 -12.84 6.36
C SER A 64 -8.02 -14.02 6.43
N ILE A 65 -8.58 -14.49 5.30
CA ILE A 65 -9.56 -15.58 5.25
C ILE A 65 -8.93 -16.89 4.76
N PHE A 66 -8.10 -16.84 3.70
CA PHE A 66 -7.65 -18.06 3.00
C PHE A 66 -6.25 -18.54 3.41
N VAL A 67 -5.43 -17.70 4.03
CA VAL A 67 -4.15 -18.13 4.57
C VAL A 67 -4.37 -18.81 5.91
N SER A 68 -3.89 -20.04 6.08
CA SER A 68 -4.07 -20.75 7.35
C SER A 68 -3.19 -20.11 8.45
N GLN A 69 -3.81 -19.89 9.60
CA GLN A 69 -3.12 -19.41 10.80
C GLN A 69 -1.90 -20.29 11.14
N ALA A 70 -2.01 -21.60 10.97
CA ALA A 70 -0.92 -22.55 11.17
C ALA A 70 0.30 -22.26 10.30
N SER A 71 0.08 -21.88 9.03
CA SER A 71 1.19 -21.50 8.13
C SER A 71 1.86 -20.21 8.56
N VAL A 72 1.07 -19.19 8.96
CA VAL A 72 1.63 -17.93 9.46
C VAL A 72 2.41 -18.15 10.74
N MET A 73 1.87 -18.91 11.68
CA MET A 73 2.54 -19.23 12.95
C MET A 73 3.82 -20.04 12.74
N LYS A 74 3.84 -20.97 11.77
CA LYS A 74 5.02 -21.79 11.46
C LYS A 74 6.19 -20.97 10.95
N TYR A 75 5.95 -19.98 10.08
CA TYR A 75 7.02 -19.22 9.41
C TYR A 75 7.27 -17.85 10.04
N LEU A 76 6.26 -17.17 10.59
CA LEU A 76 6.31 -15.81 11.11
C LEU A 76 5.94 -15.70 12.59
N GLY A 77 5.49 -16.78 13.23
CA GLY A 77 5.07 -16.80 14.63
C GLY A 77 6.23 -16.65 15.61
N ALA A 78 5.91 -16.40 16.87
CA ALA A 78 6.88 -16.22 17.95
C ALA A 78 7.80 -17.44 18.17
N GLY A 79 7.34 -18.66 17.83
CA GLY A 79 8.11 -19.91 17.89
C GLY A 79 8.94 -20.22 16.65
N ALA A 80 8.84 -19.43 15.58
CA ALA A 80 9.61 -19.64 14.36
C ALA A 80 11.09 -19.28 14.56
N ARG A 81 11.99 -19.94 13.79
CA ARG A 81 13.40 -19.57 13.79
C ARG A 81 13.54 -18.12 13.33
N LYS A 82 14.14 -17.26 14.16
CA LYS A 82 14.25 -15.81 13.90
C LYS A 82 14.84 -15.53 12.51
N VAL A 83 15.90 -16.20 12.10
CA VAL A 83 16.53 -16.01 10.78
C VAL A 83 15.54 -16.27 9.65
N THR A 84 14.77 -17.36 9.73
CA THR A 84 13.75 -17.68 8.71
C THR A 84 12.59 -16.68 8.72
N ALA A 85 12.12 -16.30 9.91
CA ALA A 85 10.98 -15.38 10.04
C ALA A 85 11.32 -13.98 9.48
N TYR A 86 12.46 -13.43 9.84
CA TYR A 86 12.91 -12.13 9.33
C TYR A 86 13.32 -12.19 7.86
N GLY A 87 13.99 -13.28 7.42
CA GLY A 87 14.34 -13.49 6.03
C GLY A 87 13.11 -13.59 5.12
N VAL A 88 12.13 -14.38 5.51
CA VAL A 88 10.84 -14.48 4.76
C VAL A 88 10.10 -13.16 4.79
N ALA A 89 9.99 -12.50 5.94
CA ALA A 89 9.30 -11.23 6.08
C ALA A 89 9.93 -10.13 5.22
N SER A 90 11.26 -10.00 5.24
CA SER A 90 11.97 -8.94 4.51
C SER A 90 11.98 -9.15 2.99
N VAL A 91 11.82 -10.37 2.48
CA VAL A 91 11.82 -10.66 1.03
C VAL A 91 10.41 -10.79 0.44
N SER A 92 9.45 -11.27 1.25
CA SER A 92 8.08 -11.52 0.77
C SER A 92 7.37 -10.27 0.27
N GLY A 93 7.66 -9.11 0.82
CA GLY A 93 7.12 -7.82 0.37
C GLY A 93 7.48 -7.51 -1.08
N GLY A 94 8.71 -7.81 -1.50
CA GLY A 94 9.16 -7.64 -2.88
C GLY A 94 8.46 -8.58 -3.86
N ILE A 95 8.22 -9.82 -3.46
CA ILE A 95 7.55 -10.83 -4.27
C ILE A 95 6.07 -10.48 -4.48
N LEU A 96 5.42 -9.98 -3.42
CA LEU A 96 4.00 -9.60 -3.47
C LEU A 96 3.75 -8.27 -4.20
N ALA A 97 4.79 -7.57 -4.65
CA ALA A 97 4.72 -6.26 -5.31
C ALA A 97 3.81 -5.26 -4.56
N VAL A 98 3.91 -5.27 -3.24
CA VAL A 98 3.05 -4.52 -2.32
C VAL A 98 3.43 -3.04 -2.35
N CYS A 99 2.47 -2.16 -2.56
CA CYS A 99 2.67 -0.73 -2.39
C CYS A 99 2.43 -0.30 -0.93
N SER A 100 2.85 0.91 -0.57
CA SER A 100 2.69 1.47 0.78
C SER A 100 1.24 1.46 1.28
N CYS A 101 0.27 1.61 0.36
CA CYS A 101 -1.16 1.59 0.70
C CYS A 101 -1.69 0.21 1.10
N THR A 102 -1.07 -0.85 0.57
CA THR A 102 -1.57 -2.23 0.71
C THR A 102 -0.84 -3.00 1.78
N VAL A 103 0.37 -2.59 2.12
CA VAL A 103 1.19 -3.27 3.13
C VAL A 103 0.57 -3.19 4.53
N LEU A 104 -0.08 -2.08 4.87
CA LEU A 104 -0.69 -1.89 6.18
C LEU A 104 -1.84 -2.88 6.47
N PRO A 105 -2.82 -3.09 5.56
CA PRO A 105 -3.81 -4.17 5.71
C PRO A 105 -3.18 -5.54 5.81
N LEU A 106 -2.16 -5.82 4.99
CA LEU A 106 -1.45 -7.09 5.00
C LEU A 106 -0.74 -7.33 6.33
N PHE A 107 -0.03 -6.31 6.84
CA PHE A 107 0.56 -6.34 8.17
C PHE A 107 -0.48 -6.65 9.25
N ALA A 108 -1.60 -5.92 9.25
CA ALA A 108 -2.68 -6.15 10.21
C ALA A 108 -3.26 -7.58 10.09
N GLY A 109 -3.41 -8.09 8.86
CA GLY A 109 -3.86 -9.45 8.59
C GLY A 109 -2.92 -10.51 9.15
N ILE A 110 -1.64 -10.49 8.78
CA ILE A 110 -0.65 -11.47 9.24
C ILE A 110 -0.40 -11.37 10.76
N TYR A 111 -0.44 -10.15 11.32
CA TYR A 111 -0.29 -9.94 12.74
C TYR A 111 -1.47 -10.53 13.52
N ARG A 112 -2.72 -10.36 13.04
CA ARG A 112 -3.91 -10.98 13.65
C ARG A 112 -3.85 -12.50 13.59
N MET A 113 -3.28 -13.08 12.54
CA MET A 113 -3.11 -14.53 12.40
C MET A 113 -1.99 -15.13 13.24
N GLY A 114 -1.27 -14.33 14.03
CA GLY A 114 -0.27 -14.83 14.98
C GLY A 114 1.17 -14.65 14.55
N ALA A 115 1.46 -13.85 13.53
CA ALA A 115 2.83 -13.42 13.27
C ALA A 115 3.37 -12.64 14.47
N GLY A 116 4.65 -12.84 14.83
CA GLY A 116 5.32 -12.01 15.80
C GLY A 116 5.41 -10.57 15.32
N LEU A 117 5.34 -9.60 16.25
CA LEU A 117 5.39 -8.17 15.92
C LEU A 117 6.66 -7.80 15.15
N GLY A 118 7.80 -8.37 15.52
CA GLY A 118 9.08 -8.14 14.84
C GLY A 118 9.05 -8.54 13.36
N PRO A 119 8.78 -9.79 12.99
CA PRO A 119 8.66 -10.22 11.61
C PRO A 119 7.54 -9.47 10.84
N ALA A 120 6.39 -9.22 11.46
CA ALA A 120 5.32 -8.45 10.84
C ALA A 120 5.77 -7.02 10.51
N THR A 121 6.51 -6.35 11.42
CA THR A 121 7.07 -5.03 11.19
C THR A 121 8.17 -5.05 10.12
N ALA A 122 9.01 -6.08 10.10
CA ALA A 122 9.99 -6.25 9.02
C ALA A 122 9.32 -6.34 7.65
N PHE A 123 8.23 -7.09 7.53
CA PHE A 123 7.40 -7.14 6.32
C PHE A 123 6.79 -5.78 5.96
N LEU A 124 6.28 -5.04 6.96
CA LEU A 124 5.70 -3.71 6.77
C LEU A 124 6.68 -2.73 6.12
N TYR A 125 7.93 -2.72 6.57
CA TYR A 125 8.97 -1.84 6.03
C TYR A 125 9.55 -2.33 4.71
N ALA A 126 9.80 -3.64 4.60
CA ALA A 126 10.38 -4.21 3.40
C ALA A 126 9.44 -4.13 2.19
N GLY A 127 8.12 -4.31 2.39
CA GLY A 127 7.13 -4.44 1.33
C GLY A 127 7.20 -3.33 0.28
N PRO A 128 6.98 -2.08 0.63
CA PRO A 128 7.00 -0.97 -0.31
C PRO A 128 8.40 -0.68 -0.87
N ALA A 129 9.42 -0.80 -0.03
CA ALA A 129 10.78 -0.40 -0.36
C ALA A 129 11.46 -1.36 -1.34
N ILE A 130 11.17 -2.67 -1.26
CA ILE A 130 11.75 -3.73 -2.12
C ILE A 130 10.87 -4.02 -3.34
N ASN A 131 9.81 -3.29 -3.57
CA ASN A 131 9.01 -3.47 -4.77
C ASN A 131 9.91 -3.39 -6.01
N VAL A 132 9.90 -4.47 -6.82
CA VAL A 132 10.77 -4.60 -8.01
C VAL A 132 10.61 -3.41 -8.95
N LEU A 133 9.39 -2.90 -9.12
CA LEU A 133 9.13 -1.72 -9.95
C LEU A 133 9.79 -0.48 -9.38
N ALA A 134 9.70 -0.27 -8.06
CA ALA A 134 10.30 0.87 -7.40
C ALA A 134 11.85 0.84 -7.46
N ILE A 135 12.45 -0.33 -7.29
CA ILE A 135 13.91 -0.50 -7.39
C ILE A 135 14.38 -0.20 -8.81
N ILE A 136 13.72 -0.78 -9.84
CA ILE A 136 14.08 -0.57 -11.24
C ILE A 136 13.92 0.91 -11.61
N LEU A 137 12.82 1.54 -11.19
CA LEU A 137 12.57 2.95 -11.48
C LEU A 137 13.61 3.85 -10.80
N THR A 138 13.92 3.59 -9.52
CA THR A 138 14.98 4.31 -8.79
C THR A 138 16.33 4.15 -9.49
N ALA A 139 16.70 2.92 -9.86
CA ALA A 139 17.97 2.65 -10.53
C ALA A 139 18.07 3.34 -11.91
N ARG A 140 16.96 3.46 -12.64
CA ARG A 140 16.94 4.11 -13.96
C ARG A 140 16.97 5.63 -13.90
N ILE A 141 16.22 6.24 -12.97
CA ILE A 141 16.03 7.69 -12.89
C ILE A 141 17.09 8.33 -11.99
N LEU A 142 17.32 7.74 -10.81
CA LEU A 142 18.24 8.29 -9.79
C LEU A 142 19.64 7.66 -9.82
N GLY A 143 19.83 6.64 -10.64
CA GLY A 143 21.10 5.93 -10.80
C GLY A 143 21.14 4.57 -10.08
N LEU A 144 21.97 3.69 -10.64
CA LEU A 144 22.11 2.29 -10.16
C LEU A 144 22.54 2.21 -8.69
N GLN A 145 23.38 3.14 -8.24
CA GLN A 145 23.88 3.19 -6.86
C GLN A 145 22.73 3.38 -5.86
N LEU A 146 21.83 4.34 -6.12
CA LEU A 146 20.66 4.57 -5.27
C LEU A 146 19.65 3.41 -5.34
N GLY A 147 19.47 2.79 -6.51
CA GLY A 147 18.63 1.60 -6.66
C GLY A 147 19.13 0.41 -5.83
N ILE A 148 20.44 0.12 -5.87
CA ILE A 148 21.05 -0.94 -5.05
C ILE A 148 21.00 -0.57 -3.56
N ALA A 149 21.35 0.67 -3.21
CA ALA A 149 21.31 1.16 -1.83
C ALA A 149 19.89 1.06 -1.23
N ARG A 150 18.85 1.40 -2.02
CA ARG A 150 17.44 1.22 -1.63
C ARG A 150 17.13 -0.25 -1.33
N ALA A 151 17.49 -1.16 -2.23
CA ALA A 151 17.21 -2.59 -2.05
C ALA A 151 17.91 -3.16 -0.82
N VAL A 152 19.21 -2.92 -0.70
CA VAL A 152 20.02 -3.41 0.45
C VAL A 152 19.59 -2.74 1.74
N GLY A 153 19.42 -1.40 1.73
CA GLY A 153 18.98 -0.63 2.88
C GLY A 153 17.61 -1.09 3.39
N ALA A 154 16.64 -1.31 2.51
CA ALA A 154 15.32 -1.78 2.88
C ALA A 154 15.35 -3.14 3.57
N VAL A 155 16.15 -4.11 3.08
CA VAL A 155 16.31 -5.42 3.74
C VAL A 155 16.96 -5.25 5.10
N VAL A 156 18.07 -4.53 5.19
CA VAL A 156 18.82 -4.35 6.43
C VAL A 156 17.99 -3.62 7.48
N PHE A 157 17.43 -2.47 7.11
CA PHE A 157 16.64 -1.66 8.05
C PHE A 157 15.33 -2.32 8.44
N SER A 158 14.67 -3.07 7.56
CA SER A 158 13.47 -3.82 7.93
C SER A 158 13.77 -4.86 9.02
N ILE A 159 14.90 -5.57 8.92
CA ILE A 159 15.34 -6.52 9.93
C ILE A 159 15.70 -5.79 11.25
N VAL A 160 16.44 -4.69 11.16
CA VAL A 160 16.83 -3.90 12.34
C VAL A 160 15.61 -3.35 13.08
N ILE A 161 14.70 -2.72 12.36
CA ILE A 161 13.46 -2.16 12.94
C ILE A 161 12.59 -3.28 13.52
N GLY A 162 12.43 -4.38 12.79
CA GLY A 162 11.70 -5.54 13.28
C GLY A 162 12.31 -6.12 14.56
N LEU A 163 13.64 -6.22 14.65
CA LEU A 163 14.34 -6.65 15.88
C LEU A 163 14.16 -5.67 17.04
N LEU A 164 14.21 -4.36 16.77
CA LEU A 164 13.92 -3.33 17.77
C LEU A 164 12.50 -3.44 18.30
N MET A 165 11.52 -3.59 17.41
CA MET A 165 10.12 -3.79 17.80
C MET A 165 9.94 -5.06 18.66
N HIS A 166 10.58 -6.16 18.27
CA HIS A 166 10.58 -7.38 19.06
C HIS A 166 11.22 -7.17 20.44
N PHE A 167 12.28 -6.37 20.53
CA PHE A 167 12.97 -6.08 21.80
C PHE A 167 12.11 -5.20 22.73
N PHE A 168 11.54 -4.12 22.20
CA PHE A 168 10.74 -3.18 23.02
C PHE A 168 9.42 -3.78 23.48
N PHE A 169 8.77 -4.59 22.66
CA PHE A 169 7.45 -5.19 22.94
C PHE A 169 7.50 -6.67 23.31
N ARG A 170 8.67 -7.14 23.76
CA ARG A 170 8.90 -8.58 24.04
C ARG A 170 7.90 -9.15 25.04
N ARG A 171 7.57 -8.43 26.10
CA ARG A 171 6.63 -8.90 27.16
C ARG A 171 5.22 -9.09 26.62
N GLU A 172 4.73 -8.10 25.88
CA GLU A 172 3.41 -8.14 25.26
C GLU A 172 3.31 -9.27 24.23
N GLU A 173 4.38 -9.53 23.48
CA GLU A 173 4.47 -10.62 22.51
C GLU A 173 4.50 -11.99 23.18
N GLU A 174 5.19 -12.15 24.31
CA GLU A 174 5.23 -13.41 25.08
C GLU A 174 3.84 -13.73 25.67
N GLU A 175 3.13 -12.76 26.23
CA GLU A 175 1.76 -12.93 26.74
C GLU A 175 0.80 -13.29 25.60
N ARG A 176 0.91 -12.60 24.48
CA ARG A 176 0.09 -12.86 23.30
C ARG A 176 0.35 -14.24 22.69
N ALA A 177 1.61 -14.66 22.60
CA ALA A 177 1.98 -15.98 22.12
C ALA A 177 1.44 -17.09 23.04
N ALA A 178 1.44 -16.88 24.36
CA ALA A 178 0.87 -17.80 25.32
C ALA A 178 -0.66 -17.96 25.14
N ILE A 179 -1.38 -16.86 24.92
CA ILE A 179 -2.83 -16.89 24.65
C ILE A 179 -3.11 -17.60 23.31
N GLN A 180 -2.34 -17.32 22.28
CA GLN A 180 -2.52 -17.95 20.97
C GLN A 180 -2.18 -19.44 20.97
N ALA A 181 -1.22 -19.88 21.76
CA ALA A 181 -0.88 -21.30 21.91
C ALA A 181 -2.00 -22.12 22.56
N GLN A 182 -2.89 -21.47 23.30
CA GLN A 182 -4.06 -22.10 23.93
C GLN A 182 -5.30 -22.14 23.00
N MET A 183 -5.27 -21.40 21.88
CA MET A 183 -6.35 -21.47 20.90
C MET A 183 -6.30 -22.80 20.14
N PRO A 184 -7.45 -23.47 19.91
CA PRO A 184 -7.50 -24.65 19.08
C PRO A 184 -6.92 -24.35 17.71
N ALA A 185 -6.10 -25.26 17.20
CA ALA A 185 -5.62 -25.16 15.83
C ALA A 185 -6.84 -25.01 14.90
N GLY A 186 -6.89 -23.93 14.15
CA GLY A 186 -7.95 -23.70 13.17
C GLY A 186 -8.04 -24.86 12.18
N PRO A 187 -9.16 -25.02 11.48
CA PRO A 187 -9.34 -26.12 10.51
C PRO A 187 -8.17 -26.17 9.55
N GLU A 188 -7.76 -27.39 9.19
CA GLU A 188 -6.69 -27.60 8.21
C GLU A 188 -7.01 -26.81 6.95
N GLY A 189 -6.17 -25.83 6.62
CA GLY A 189 -6.35 -24.97 5.45
C GLY A 189 -6.13 -25.76 4.16
N ARG A 190 -6.53 -25.17 3.05
CA ARG A 190 -6.29 -25.72 1.71
C ARG A 190 -4.81 -26.00 1.48
N PRO A 191 -4.45 -26.92 0.55
CA PRO A 191 -3.07 -27.19 0.21
C PRO A 191 -2.33 -25.89 -0.18
N LEU A 192 -1.13 -25.73 0.31
CA LEU A 192 -0.33 -24.50 0.16
C LEU A 192 -0.18 -24.06 -1.30
N TRP A 193 -0.06 -25.02 -2.24
CA TRP A 193 0.06 -24.73 -3.68
C TRP A 193 -1.20 -24.04 -4.25
N GLN A 194 -2.41 -24.41 -3.80
CA GLN A 194 -3.66 -23.75 -4.22
C GLN A 194 -3.70 -22.30 -3.75
N THR A 195 -3.29 -22.07 -2.51
CA THR A 195 -3.17 -20.74 -1.94
C THR A 195 -2.16 -19.89 -2.73
N VAL A 196 -1.00 -20.45 -3.06
CA VAL A 196 0.03 -19.77 -3.85
C VAL A 196 -0.48 -19.40 -5.25
N VAL A 197 -1.13 -20.34 -5.97
CA VAL A 197 -1.67 -20.08 -7.32
C VAL A 197 -2.77 -19.02 -7.27
N TYR A 198 -3.64 -19.06 -6.26
CA TYR A 198 -4.67 -18.06 -6.06
C TYR A 198 -4.09 -16.65 -5.85
N PHE A 199 -3.12 -16.51 -4.93
CA PHE A 199 -2.46 -15.23 -4.69
C PHE A 199 -1.63 -14.77 -5.90
N ALA A 200 -0.97 -15.68 -6.59
CA ALA A 200 -0.24 -15.35 -7.82
C ALA A 200 -1.18 -14.74 -8.87
N ALA A 201 -2.37 -15.32 -9.08
CA ALA A 201 -3.35 -14.76 -10.01
C ALA A 201 -3.80 -13.34 -9.60
N MET A 202 -4.04 -13.10 -8.30
CA MET A 202 -4.42 -11.77 -7.80
C MET A 202 -3.28 -10.75 -7.95
N VAL A 203 -2.05 -11.13 -7.62
CA VAL A 203 -0.86 -10.27 -7.75
C VAL A 203 -0.59 -9.96 -9.21
N LEU A 204 -0.67 -10.94 -10.10
CA LEU A 204 -0.50 -10.72 -11.55
C LEU A 204 -1.56 -9.77 -12.10
N LEU A 205 -2.83 -9.92 -11.66
CA LEU A 205 -3.89 -8.98 -12.02
C LEU A 205 -3.54 -7.56 -11.59
N LEU A 206 -3.11 -7.38 -10.33
CA LEU A 206 -2.71 -6.09 -9.80
C LEU A 206 -1.53 -5.49 -10.58
N VAL A 207 -0.48 -6.26 -10.79
CA VAL A 207 0.75 -5.82 -11.49
C VAL A 207 0.44 -5.38 -12.93
N PHE A 208 -0.32 -6.18 -13.68
CA PHE A 208 -0.64 -5.82 -15.07
C PHE A 208 -1.64 -4.66 -15.14
N ALA A 209 -2.62 -4.57 -14.25
CA ALA A 209 -3.55 -3.44 -14.21
C ALA A 209 -2.84 -2.10 -13.91
N THR A 210 -1.84 -2.13 -13.03
CA THR A 210 -1.09 -0.94 -12.60
C THR A 210 0.19 -0.69 -13.41
N TRP A 211 0.49 -1.49 -14.45
CA TRP A 211 1.72 -1.34 -15.25
C TRP A 211 1.84 0.05 -15.85
N GLY A 212 2.90 0.78 -15.48
CA GLY A 212 3.13 2.16 -15.83
C GLY A 212 3.44 2.38 -17.32
N LYS A 213 3.13 3.59 -17.82
CA LYS A 213 3.44 4.00 -19.19
C LYS A 213 4.96 4.07 -19.37
N PRO A 214 5.53 3.46 -20.44
CA PRO A 214 6.96 3.51 -20.70
C PRO A 214 7.38 4.90 -21.18
N GLU A 215 8.57 5.35 -20.79
CA GLU A 215 9.18 6.57 -21.32
C GLU A 215 9.73 6.36 -22.75
N HIS A 216 10.16 5.15 -23.07
CA HIS A 216 10.66 4.78 -24.40
C HIS A 216 9.67 3.85 -25.12
N VAL A 217 9.48 4.10 -26.41
CA VAL A 217 8.53 3.37 -27.26
C VAL A 217 9.00 1.92 -27.55
N ALA A 218 10.27 1.59 -27.34
CA ALA A 218 10.84 0.27 -27.64
C ALA A 218 11.35 -0.44 -26.37
N GLY A 219 11.26 -1.79 -26.38
CA GLY A 219 11.78 -2.65 -25.32
C GLY A 219 10.70 -3.48 -24.62
N PHE A 220 11.15 -4.41 -23.76
CA PHE A 220 10.27 -5.32 -23.01
C PHE A 220 9.16 -4.59 -22.26
N TRP A 221 9.49 -3.46 -21.61
CA TRP A 221 8.53 -2.66 -20.83
C TRP A 221 7.38 -2.12 -21.69
N ALA A 222 7.71 -1.61 -22.88
CA ALA A 222 6.72 -1.09 -23.83
C ALA A 222 5.84 -2.21 -24.40
N ALA A 223 6.43 -3.37 -24.70
CA ALA A 223 5.68 -4.53 -25.17
C ALA A 223 4.65 -5.00 -24.12
N VAL A 224 5.06 -5.13 -22.84
CA VAL A 224 4.14 -5.50 -21.76
C VAL A 224 3.05 -4.44 -21.57
N TYR A 225 3.40 -3.13 -21.65
CA TYR A 225 2.41 -2.06 -21.56
C TYR A 225 1.36 -2.14 -22.68
N GLY A 226 1.78 -2.44 -23.91
CA GLY A 226 0.85 -2.64 -25.04
C GLY A 226 -0.12 -3.81 -24.83
N MET A 227 0.32 -4.85 -24.13
CA MET A 227 -0.46 -6.06 -23.85
C MET A 227 -1.08 -6.10 -22.45
N LYS A 228 -0.91 -5.06 -21.61
CA LYS A 228 -1.24 -5.10 -20.19
C LYS A 228 -2.69 -5.50 -19.89
N TRP A 229 -3.64 -5.04 -20.70
CA TRP A 229 -5.06 -5.35 -20.51
C TRP A 229 -5.42 -6.79 -20.91
N TRP A 230 -4.72 -7.36 -21.91
CA TRP A 230 -4.84 -8.77 -22.24
C TRP A 230 -4.27 -9.65 -21.14
N LEU A 231 -3.11 -9.29 -20.60
CA LEU A 231 -2.48 -9.99 -19.47
C LEU A 231 -3.32 -9.88 -18.20
N ALA A 232 -3.86 -8.68 -17.90
CA ALA A 232 -4.79 -8.49 -16.79
C ALA A 232 -6.08 -9.29 -16.97
N GLY A 233 -6.63 -9.35 -18.21
CA GLY A 233 -7.79 -10.17 -18.55
C GLY A 233 -7.52 -11.67 -18.37
N ALA A 234 -6.36 -12.14 -18.79
CA ALA A 234 -5.93 -13.53 -18.59
C ALA A 234 -5.79 -13.87 -17.09
N ALA A 235 -5.20 -12.97 -16.30
CA ALA A 235 -5.08 -13.14 -14.85
C ALA A 235 -6.45 -13.11 -14.16
N ALA A 236 -7.37 -12.23 -14.59
CA ALA A 236 -8.74 -12.19 -14.09
C ALA A 236 -9.53 -13.46 -14.43
N LEU A 237 -9.35 -13.99 -15.64
CA LEU A 237 -9.94 -15.26 -16.05
C LEU A 237 -9.40 -16.43 -15.22
N ALA A 238 -8.08 -16.48 -15.00
CA ALA A 238 -7.46 -17.49 -14.15
C ALA A 238 -8.00 -17.41 -12.73
N LEU A 239 -8.11 -16.20 -12.14
CA LEU A 239 -8.73 -15.98 -10.84
C LEU A 239 -10.18 -16.47 -10.82
N GLY A 240 -10.98 -16.14 -11.83
CA GLY A 240 -12.37 -16.60 -11.95
C GLY A 240 -12.50 -18.11 -11.99
N LEU A 241 -11.65 -18.80 -12.78
CA LEU A 241 -11.61 -20.26 -12.84
C LEU A 241 -11.21 -20.88 -11.49
N ILE A 242 -10.25 -20.30 -10.80
CA ILE A 242 -9.84 -20.70 -9.45
C ILE A 242 -11.01 -20.58 -8.47
N LEU A 243 -11.73 -19.45 -8.49
CA LEU A 243 -12.90 -19.22 -7.63
C LEU A 243 -14.03 -20.23 -7.87
N VAL A 244 -14.24 -20.57 -9.13
CA VAL A 244 -15.25 -21.59 -9.51
C VAL A 244 -14.79 -22.99 -9.08
N ARG A 245 -13.52 -23.34 -9.33
CA ARG A 245 -13.03 -24.72 -9.14
C ARG A 245 -12.77 -25.07 -7.67
N TRP A 246 -12.29 -24.10 -6.88
CA TRP A 246 -11.81 -24.36 -5.52
C TRP A 246 -12.64 -23.68 -4.42
N TYR A 247 -13.35 -22.59 -4.77
CA TYR A 247 -14.06 -21.77 -3.78
C TYR A 247 -15.59 -21.80 -3.94
N GLY A 248 -16.10 -22.57 -4.89
CA GLY A 248 -17.54 -22.82 -5.04
C GLY A 248 -18.33 -21.68 -5.70
N MET A 249 -17.67 -20.74 -6.38
CA MET A 249 -18.37 -19.77 -7.23
C MET A 249 -19.06 -20.49 -8.39
N LYS A 250 -20.27 -20.06 -8.76
CA LYS A 250 -21.04 -20.73 -9.81
C LYS A 250 -20.59 -20.32 -11.20
N TRP A 251 -20.57 -21.27 -12.15
CA TRP A 251 -20.14 -21.03 -13.53
C TRP A 251 -20.90 -19.91 -14.24
N TYR A 252 -22.21 -19.75 -13.97
CA TYR A 252 -22.98 -18.67 -14.58
C TYR A 252 -22.53 -17.27 -14.11
N GLN A 253 -22.00 -17.14 -12.88
CA GLN A 253 -21.46 -15.88 -12.37
C GLN A 253 -20.18 -15.51 -13.12
N LEU A 254 -19.29 -16.48 -13.37
CA LEU A 254 -18.11 -16.27 -14.19
C LEU A 254 -18.50 -15.91 -15.63
N GLY A 255 -19.46 -16.63 -16.22
CA GLY A 255 -19.96 -16.32 -17.56
C GLY A 255 -20.52 -14.90 -17.68
N LEU A 256 -21.29 -14.46 -16.68
CA LEU A 256 -21.82 -13.08 -16.62
C LEU A 256 -20.68 -12.04 -16.55
N LEU A 257 -19.66 -12.27 -15.71
CA LEU A 257 -18.51 -11.37 -15.61
C LEU A 257 -17.74 -11.30 -16.93
N LEU A 258 -17.56 -12.43 -17.61
CA LEU A 258 -16.89 -12.46 -18.92
C LEU A 258 -17.69 -11.70 -20.00
N THR A 259 -19.02 -11.88 -20.04
CA THR A 259 -19.86 -11.15 -21.00
C THR A 259 -19.83 -9.65 -20.74
N VAL A 260 -19.86 -9.22 -19.48
CA VAL A 260 -19.70 -7.81 -19.10
C VAL A 260 -18.32 -7.32 -19.54
N GLY A 261 -17.25 -8.06 -19.23
CA GLY A 261 -15.88 -7.69 -19.59
C GLY A 261 -15.67 -7.49 -21.09
N ILE A 262 -16.19 -8.40 -21.90
CA ILE A 262 -16.07 -8.31 -23.36
C ILE A 262 -16.88 -7.14 -23.92
N ASN A 263 -18.15 -7.02 -23.56
CA ASN A 263 -19.02 -6.00 -24.13
C ASN A 263 -18.65 -4.58 -23.72
N PHE A 264 -18.32 -4.36 -22.43
CA PHE A 264 -17.98 -3.03 -21.93
C PHE A 264 -16.54 -2.64 -22.23
N GLY A 265 -15.61 -3.61 -22.40
CA GLY A 265 -14.24 -3.35 -22.78
C GLY A 265 -14.11 -2.61 -24.10
N TYR A 266 -14.95 -2.94 -25.05
CA TYR A 266 -15.02 -2.24 -26.35
C TYR A 266 -15.69 -0.86 -26.26
N ALA A 267 -16.73 -0.71 -25.44
CA ALA A 267 -17.57 0.49 -25.43
C ALA A 267 -17.05 1.61 -24.52
N TRP A 268 -16.52 1.29 -23.35
CA TRP A 268 -16.31 2.26 -22.27
C TRP A 268 -14.86 2.37 -21.78
N GLY A 269 -13.97 1.61 -22.39
CA GLY A 269 -12.57 1.59 -22.04
C GLY A 269 -12.24 0.71 -20.82
N ALA A 270 -10.95 0.45 -20.63
CA ALA A 270 -10.46 -0.56 -19.71
C ALA A 270 -10.68 -0.23 -18.23
N GLN A 271 -10.60 1.04 -17.83
CA GLN A 271 -10.82 1.44 -16.42
C GLN A 271 -12.27 1.25 -15.99
N ALA A 272 -13.23 1.69 -16.82
CA ALA A 272 -14.64 1.51 -16.53
C ALA A 272 -15.04 0.03 -16.50
N THR A 273 -14.49 -0.76 -17.42
CA THR A 273 -14.67 -2.23 -17.44
C THR A 273 -14.13 -2.87 -16.17
N PHE A 274 -12.94 -2.47 -15.73
CA PHE A 274 -12.36 -2.95 -14.49
C PHE A 274 -13.25 -2.64 -13.27
N ALA A 275 -13.80 -1.43 -13.19
CA ALA A 275 -14.74 -1.03 -12.14
C ALA A 275 -16.00 -1.91 -12.16
N LEU A 276 -16.60 -2.11 -13.32
CA LEU A 276 -17.80 -2.95 -13.48
C LEU A 276 -17.52 -4.40 -13.13
N LEU A 277 -16.39 -4.96 -13.56
CA LEU A 277 -15.99 -6.33 -13.20
C LEU A 277 -15.74 -6.49 -11.70
N THR A 278 -15.15 -5.48 -11.06
CA THR A 278 -14.94 -5.49 -9.60
C THR A 278 -16.27 -5.44 -8.85
N LEU A 279 -17.22 -4.60 -9.27
CA LEU A 279 -18.56 -4.54 -8.71
C LEU A 279 -19.32 -5.86 -8.95
N GLY A 280 -19.21 -6.41 -10.16
CA GLY A 280 -19.80 -7.70 -10.51
C GLY A 280 -19.24 -8.84 -9.68
N LEU A 281 -17.90 -8.85 -9.45
CA LEU A 281 -17.25 -9.80 -8.56
C LEU A 281 -17.77 -9.65 -7.12
N ALA A 282 -17.83 -8.43 -6.59
CA ALA A 282 -18.36 -8.18 -5.25
C ALA A 282 -19.79 -8.68 -5.09
N LEU A 283 -20.65 -8.46 -6.08
CA LEU A 283 -22.02 -9.00 -6.10
C LEU A 283 -22.07 -10.54 -6.19
N ALA A 284 -21.16 -11.14 -6.96
CA ALA A 284 -21.04 -12.59 -7.08
C ALA A 284 -20.61 -13.22 -5.74
N LEU A 285 -19.61 -12.63 -5.08
CA LEU A 285 -19.12 -13.04 -3.76
C LEU A 285 -20.22 -12.90 -2.69
N TRP A 286 -20.95 -11.79 -2.71
CA TRP A 286 -22.04 -11.55 -1.77
C TRP A 286 -23.16 -12.60 -1.91
N LYS A 287 -23.50 -12.98 -3.15
CA LYS A 287 -24.54 -14.01 -3.43
C LYS A 287 -24.05 -15.44 -3.19
N ALA A 288 -22.76 -15.70 -3.27
CA ALA A 288 -22.20 -17.03 -3.08
C ALA A 288 -22.29 -17.48 -1.61
N GLY A 289 -22.18 -16.55 -0.65
CA GLY A 289 -22.17 -16.86 0.78
C GLY A 289 -20.87 -17.53 1.25
N GLY A 290 -20.87 -18.05 2.50
CA GLY A 290 -19.74 -18.77 3.08
C GLY A 290 -18.42 -17.97 3.04
N GLU A 291 -17.30 -18.67 2.83
CA GLU A 291 -15.95 -18.08 2.79
C GLU A 291 -15.79 -16.93 1.76
N LEU A 292 -16.51 -17.00 0.64
CA LEU A 292 -16.45 -15.95 -0.39
C LEU A 292 -17.09 -14.65 0.10
N ARG A 293 -18.16 -14.74 0.89
CA ARG A 293 -18.77 -13.57 1.52
C ARG A 293 -17.88 -13.03 2.64
N GLU A 294 -17.30 -13.88 3.46
CA GLU A 294 -16.35 -13.49 4.50
C GLU A 294 -15.15 -12.75 3.88
N TRP A 295 -14.66 -13.22 2.73
CA TRP A 295 -13.63 -12.53 1.98
C TRP A 295 -14.05 -11.11 1.55
N LEU A 296 -15.26 -10.96 1.02
CA LEU A 296 -15.78 -9.63 0.65
C LEU A 296 -15.92 -8.72 1.88
N ASP A 297 -16.47 -9.26 2.98
CA ASP A 297 -16.68 -8.51 4.24
C ASP A 297 -15.33 -8.06 4.85
N ALA A 298 -14.31 -8.92 4.83
CA ALA A 298 -12.95 -8.59 5.24
C ALA A 298 -12.34 -7.50 4.36
N SER A 299 -12.45 -7.64 3.03
CA SER A 299 -11.96 -6.65 2.06
C SER A 299 -12.63 -5.28 2.26
N TRP A 300 -13.94 -5.27 2.48
CA TRP A 300 -14.70 -4.06 2.78
C TRP A 300 -14.32 -3.46 4.14
N GLY A 301 -14.04 -4.31 5.14
CA GLY A 301 -13.52 -3.90 6.44
C GLY A 301 -12.22 -3.11 6.31
N PHE A 302 -11.25 -3.60 5.53
CA PHE A 302 -10.01 -2.88 5.24
C PHE A 302 -10.26 -1.59 4.46
N ALA A 303 -11.15 -1.60 3.48
CA ALA A 303 -11.49 -0.40 2.72
C ALA A 303 -12.02 0.73 3.62
N LYS A 304 -12.94 0.41 4.52
CA LYS A 304 -13.51 1.39 5.47
C LYS A 304 -12.47 1.98 6.43
N GLN A 305 -11.49 1.18 6.84
CA GLN A 305 -10.47 1.64 7.79
C GLN A 305 -9.41 2.52 7.11
N ILE A 306 -9.00 2.15 5.91
CA ILE A 306 -7.81 2.71 5.27
C ILE A 306 -8.16 3.85 4.31
N MET A 307 -9.25 3.73 3.54
CA MET A 307 -9.61 4.73 2.54
C MET A 307 -9.75 6.16 3.10
N PRO A 308 -10.49 6.39 4.21
CA PRO A 308 -10.63 7.73 4.76
C PRO A 308 -9.29 8.30 5.25
N LEU A 309 -8.50 7.47 5.93
CA LEU A 309 -7.18 7.88 6.45
C LEU A 309 -6.21 8.22 5.32
N LEU A 310 -6.20 7.41 4.27
CA LEU A 310 -5.37 7.62 3.10
C LEU A 310 -5.75 8.91 2.35
N LEU A 311 -7.04 9.12 2.09
CA LEU A 311 -7.50 10.34 1.40
C LEU A 311 -7.23 11.59 2.24
N ALA A 312 -7.40 11.52 3.56
CA ALA A 312 -7.02 12.61 4.47
C ALA A 312 -5.52 12.87 4.46
N GLY A 313 -4.69 11.81 4.49
CA GLY A 313 -3.23 11.92 4.40
C GLY A 313 -2.77 12.56 3.09
N VAL A 314 -3.34 12.14 1.96
CA VAL A 314 -3.06 12.73 0.64
C VAL A 314 -3.50 14.19 0.57
N LEU A 315 -4.64 14.55 1.18
CA LEU A 315 -5.11 15.94 1.26
C LEU A 315 -4.13 16.82 2.05
N VAL A 316 -3.70 16.35 3.22
CA VAL A 316 -2.74 17.08 4.07
C VAL A 316 -1.38 17.19 3.37
N ALA A 317 -0.90 16.11 2.76
CA ALA A 317 0.36 16.13 2.01
C ALA A 317 0.30 17.11 0.84
N GLY A 318 -0.80 17.10 0.06
CA GLY A 318 -1.02 18.04 -1.03
C GLY A 318 -1.11 19.50 -0.56
N LEU A 319 -1.74 19.75 0.59
CA LEU A 319 -1.81 21.08 1.19
C LEU A 319 -0.44 21.59 1.61
N MET A 320 0.37 20.73 2.25
CA MET A 320 1.69 21.10 2.78
C MET A 320 2.74 21.22 1.68
N LEU A 321 2.83 20.24 0.79
CA LEU A 321 3.92 20.11 -0.17
C LEU A 321 3.53 20.44 -1.61
N GLY A 322 2.24 20.40 -1.95
CA GLY A 322 1.77 20.53 -3.33
C GLY A 322 1.95 19.25 -4.14
N ARG A 323 1.79 19.37 -5.47
CA ARG A 323 2.11 18.33 -6.46
C ARG A 323 3.48 18.58 -7.07
N PRO A 324 4.11 17.56 -7.71
CA PRO A 324 5.33 17.79 -8.49
C PRO A 324 5.18 18.97 -9.47
N GLY A 325 6.06 19.98 -9.35
CA GLY A 325 6.01 21.20 -10.15
C GLY A 325 5.05 22.29 -9.65
N HIS A 326 4.34 22.08 -8.56
CA HIS A 326 3.43 23.05 -7.93
C HIS A 326 3.70 23.11 -6.42
N GLU A 327 3.75 24.33 -5.88
CA GLU A 327 4.04 24.53 -4.46
C GLU A 327 2.79 24.43 -3.58
N GLY A 328 2.97 23.84 -2.39
CA GLY A 328 1.99 23.87 -1.31
C GLY A 328 2.22 25.08 -0.37
N LEU A 329 1.80 24.90 0.89
CA LEU A 329 2.06 25.88 1.95
C LEU A 329 3.57 26.00 2.25
N ILE A 330 4.31 24.88 2.18
CA ILE A 330 5.75 24.83 2.42
C ILE A 330 6.47 25.11 1.10
N PRO A 331 7.32 26.17 1.01
CA PRO A 331 8.11 26.44 -0.20
C PRO A 331 9.04 25.28 -0.51
N SER A 332 9.12 24.88 -1.78
CA SER A 332 10.08 23.88 -2.24
C SER A 332 11.53 24.27 -1.93
N GLU A 333 11.86 25.57 -1.95
CA GLU A 333 13.18 26.08 -1.55
C GLU A 333 13.53 25.81 -0.09
N TRP A 334 12.55 25.86 0.83
CA TRP A 334 12.79 25.57 2.25
C TRP A 334 13.07 24.08 2.43
N VAL A 335 12.31 23.23 1.75
CA VAL A 335 12.56 21.79 1.76
C VAL A 335 13.95 21.50 1.20
N ALA A 336 14.31 22.08 0.05
CA ALA A 336 15.63 21.91 -0.57
C ALA A 336 16.78 22.37 0.34
N ARG A 337 16.63 23.49 1.07
CA ARG A 337 17.63 23.96 2.05
C ARG A 337 17.78 23.04 3.24
N MET A 338 16.67 22.50 3.76
CA MET A 338 16.69 21.61 4.92
C MET A 338 17.27 20.23 4.61
N VAL A 339 17.07 19.72 3.40
CA VAL A 339 17.57 18.41 2.95
C VAL A 339 18.85 18.52 2.09
N GLY A 340 19.40 19.74 1.93
CA GLY A 340 20.63 19.99 1.18
C GLY A 340 21.86 19.33 1.80
N GLY A 341 22.78 18.84 0.96
CA GLY A 341 23.99 18.14 1.40
C GLY A 341 23.73 16.75 1.99
N ASN A 342 24.74 16.15 2.65
CA ASN A 342 24.70 14.79 3.24
C ASN A 342 24.84 14.80 4.77
N GLY A 343 24.57 15.93 5.43
CA GLY A 343 24.67 16.05 6.89
C GLY A 343 23.64 15.19 7.64
N LEU A 344 23.93 14.83 8.88
CA LEU A 344 22.98 14.06 9.74
C LEU A 344 21.66 14.80 9.91
N GLY A 345 21.66 16.13 10.04
CA GLY A 345 20.44 16.93 10.13
C GLY A 345 19.58 16.83 8.87
N ALA A 346 20.18 16.88 7.68
CA ALA A 346 19.47 16.73 6.42
C ALA A 346 18.86 15.32 6.27
N ASN A 347 19.58 14.27 6.67
CA ASN A 347 19.08 12.91 6.69
C ASN A 347 17.90 12.75 7.66
N PHE A 348 17.98 13.35 8.85
CA PHE A 348 16.91 13.31 9.84
C PHE A 348 15.65 14.03 9.34
N VAL A 349 15.79 15.22 8.77
CA VAL A 349 14.68 15.96 8.16
C VAL A 349 14.07 15.19 7.00
N ALA A 350 14.89 14.59 6.15
CA ALA A 350 14.43 13.76 5.02
C ALA A 350 13.63 12.53 5.51
N ALA A 351 14.12 11.82 6.53
CA ALA A 351 13.44 10.67 7.11
C ALA A 351 12.08 11.04 7.73
N ILE A 352 12.02 12.17 8.46
CA ILE A 352 10.75 12.68 9.00
C ILE A 352 9.81 13.09 7.87
N SER A 353 10.32 13.81 6.88
CA SER A 353 9.51 14.23 5.71
C SER A 353 8.97 13.02 4.97
N GLY A 354 9.78 11.98 4.76
CA GLY A 354 9.38 10.71 4.16
C GLY A 354 8.25 10.01 4.92
N ALA A 355 8.30 10.04 6.26
CA ALA A 355 7.25 9.46 7.10
C ALA A 355 5.89 10.17 6.94
N PHE A 356 5.89 11.48 6.66
CA PHE A 356 4.67 12.25 6.37
C PHE A 356 4.26 12.22 4.89
N MET A 357 5.22 11.95 3.99
CA MET A 357 4.98 11.84 2.56
C MET A 357 4.39 10.45 2.25
N TYR A 358 3.11 10.25 2.51
CA TYR A 358 2.41 9.00 2.23
C TYR A 358 2.12 8.88 0.71
N PHE A 359 3.17 8.98 -0.10
CA PHE A 359 3.05 8.83 -1.55
C PHE A 359 3.10 7.34 -1.96
N ALA A 360 2.41 7.03 -3.05
CA ALA A 360 2.66 5.78 -3.74
C ALA A 360 4.11 5.76 -4.25
N THR A 361 4.76 4.61 -4.22
CA THR A 361 6.18 4.43 -4.56
C THR A 361 6.60 4.96 -5.95
N LEU A 362 5.66 5.08 -6.88
CA LEU A 362 5.94 5.60 -8.22
C LEU A 362 6.15 7.13 -8.28
N PRO A 363 5.35 7.98 -7.59
CA PRO A 363 5.59 9.43 -7.54
C PRO A 363 6.80 9.85 -6.71
N GLU A 364 7.28 9.02 -5.79
CA GLU A 364 8.48 9.34 -4.97
C GLU A 364 9.70 9.65 -5.84
N VAL A 365 9.91 8.87 -6.90
CA VAL A 365 11.12 8.96 -7.72
C VAL A 365 11.22 10.28 -8.51
N PRO A 366 10.17 10.77 -9.20
CA PRO A 366 10.18 12.09 -9.83
C PRO A 366 10.37 13.25 -8.83
N ILE A 367 9.76 13.15 -7.63
CA ILE A 367 9.94 14.16 -6.58
C ILE A 367 11.39 14.21 -6.14
N LEU A 368 12.00 13.06 -5.89
CA LEU A 368 13.41 12.96 -5.53
C LEU A 368 14.33 13.45 -6.62
N GLN A 369 14.03 13.20 -7.89
CA GLN A 369 14.78 13.74 -9.00
C GLN A 369 14.78 15.27 -8.98
N GLY A 370 13.64 15.90 -8.71
CA GLY A 370 13.52 17.35 -8.52
C GLY A 370 14.35 17.85 -7.34
N LEU A 371 14.28 17.18 -6.18
CA LEU A 371 15.02 17.55 -4.98
C LEU A 371 16.55 17.36 -5.14
N LEU A 372 16.98 16.29 -5.79
CA LEU A 372 18.41 16.08 -6.14
C LEU A 372 18.91 17.17 -7.07
N GLY A 373 18.11 17.56 -8.07
CA GLY A 373 18.40 18.70 -8.95
C GLY A 373 18.49 20.04 -8.20
N ALA A 374 17.77 20.19 -7.08
CA ALA A 374 17.81 21.35 -6.19
C ALA A 374 18.93 21.30 -5.13
N GLY A 375 19.81 20.27 -5.15
CA GLY A 375 20.98 20.17 -4.26
C GLY A 375 20.81 19.24 -3.06
N MET A 376 19.76 18.40 -3.03
CA MET A 376 19.63 17.32 -2.05
C MET A 376 20.78 16.32 -2.17
N GLY A 377 21.33 15.89 -1.04
CA GLY A 377 22.35 14.85 -1.02
C GLY A 377 21.81 13.45 -1.25
N GLN A 378 22.66 12.49 -1.61
CA GLN A 378 22.28 11.10 -1.83
C GLN A 378 21.83 10.40 -0.52
N GLY A 379 22.42 10.79 0.62
CA GLY A 379 22.03 10.28 1.93
C GLY A 379 20.58 10.66 2.29
N PRO A 380 20.21 11.94 2.32
CA PRO A 380 18.84 12.37 2.51
C PRO A 380 17.86 11.79 1.48
N ALA A 381 18.27 11.64 0.22
CA ALA A 381 17.47 10.99 -0.81
C ALA A 381 17.14 9.54 -0.46
N LEU A 382 18.14 8.79 0.03
CA LEU A 382 17.94 7.42 0.49
C LEU A 382 17.11 7.34 1.78
N ALA A 383 17.26 8.31 2.68
CA ALA A 383 16.52 8.37 3.92
C ALA A 383 15.04 8.73 3.71
N LEU A 384 14.72 9.37 2.59
CA LEU A 384 13.35 9.70 2.20
C LEU A 384 12.66 8.51 1.52
N LEU A 385 13.41 7.70 0.74
CA LEU A 385 12.96 6.47 0.07
C LEU A 385 12.65 5.32 1.04
#